data_02ea6b3e27ed1c5376b101a1a395a243
#
_entry.id   02ea6b3e27ed1c5376b101a1a395a243
#
_cell.length_a   1.000
_cell.length_b   1.000
_cell.length_c   1.000
_cell.angle_alpha   90.00
_cell.angle_beta   90.00
_cell.angle_gamma   90.00
#
_symmetry.space_group_name_H-M   'P 1'
#
loop_
_entity.id
_entity.type
_entity.pdbx_description
1 polymer ?
#
loop_
_entity_poly.entity_id
_entity_poly.type
_entity_poly.pdbx_seq_one_letter_code
_entity_poly.pdbx_strand_id
1 'polypeptide(L)'
;DLISIINENIKLLKQIDLSINIDFKYFEKKILFFCDSEQLNRVFLNLIKNSIESIQEKSLKTPNFVKKINIEIINKNDYIEFIITDNGTGFSEKDLNNILKPYFTTKSKGSGLGLSIVNKIINDHNSRIKFVQQNIGAKIIIKFQKNVN
;
A
#
# COMPACT_ATOMS: atom_id res chain seq x y z
N ASP A 1 13.45 11.13 1.19
CA ASP A 1 13.72 9.93 0.38
C ASP A 1 12.64 8.89 0.62
N LEU A 2 11.82 8.64 -0.39
CA LEU A 2 10.71 7.67 -0.31
C LEU A 2 11.20 6.23 -0.13
N ILE A 3 12.33 5.86 -0.73
CA ILE A 3 12.90 4.52 -0.59
C ILE A 3 13.22 4.23 0.88
N SER A 4 13.80 5.19 1.59
CA SER A 4 14.12 5.06 3.01
C SER A 4 12.85 4.83 3.86
N ILE A 5 11.82 5.65 3.67
CA ILE A 5 10.56 5.53 4.42
C ILE A 5 9.90 4.17 4.16
N ILE A 6 9.85 3.71 2.91
CA ILE A 6 9.27 2.42 2.56
C ILE A 6 10.05 1.26 3.20
N ASN A 7 11.38 1.29 3.11
CA ASN A 7 12.24 0.26 3.72
C ASN A 7 12.07 0.16 5.24
N GLU A 8 11.96 1.30 5.92
CA GLU A 8 11.73 1.32 7.38
C GLU A 8 10.39 0.65 7.74
N ASN A 9 9.33 0.93 6.98
CA ASN A 9 8.03 0.29 7.18
C ASN A 9 8.06 -1.21 6.88
N ILE A 10 8.73 -1.62 5.81
CA ILE A 10 8.89 -3.05 5.49
C ILE A 10 9.63 -3.76 6.64
N LYS A 11 10.72 -3.20 7.11
CA LYS A 11 11.51 -3.76 8.21
C LYS A 11 10.70 -3.91 9.50
N LEU A 12 9.91 -2.89 9.83
CA LEU A 12 9.05 -2.89 11.01
C LEU A 12 7.94 -3.94 10.89
N LEU A 13 7.21 -3.94 9.77
CA LEU A 13 6.01 -4.75 9.59
C LEU A 13 6.31 -6.21 9.27
N LYS A 14 7.47 -6.51 8.69
CA LYS A 14 7.90 -7.90 8.46
C LYS A 14 7.99 -8.72 9.75
N GLN A 15 8.18 -8.06 10.88
CA GLN A 15 8.21 -8.72 12.19
C GLN A 15 6.83 -9.28 12.62
N ILE A 16 5.74 -8.80 12.02
CA ILE A 16 4.38 -9.30 12.30
C ILE A 16 4.22 -10.74 11.77
N ASP A 17 4.76 -11.01 10.58
CA ASP A 17 4.73 -12.34 9.97
C ASP A 17 6.00 -12.57 9.12
N LEU A 18 6.95 -13.28 9.70
CA LEU A 18 8.23 -13.57 9.04
C LEU A 18 8.09 -14.49 7.81
N SER A 19 6.97 -15.18 7.67
CA SER A 19 6.72 -16.07 6.54
C SER A 19 6.30 -15.35 5.25
N ILE A 20 5.98 -14.04 5.35
CA ILE A 20 5.62 -13.25 4.18
C ILE A 20 6.89 -12.86 3.41
N ASN A 21 6.91 -13.18 2.11
CA ASN A 21 7.93 -12.69 1.21
C ASN A 21 7.53 -11.29 0.71
N ILE A 22 8.30 -10.28 1.10
CA ILE A 22 8.13 -8.89 0.66
C ILE A 22 9.28 -8.55 -0.27
N ASP A 23 8.96 -8.37 -1.56
CA ASP A 23 9.93 -7.94 -2.58
C ASP A 23 9.72 -6.44 -2.85
N PHE A 24 10.78 -5.66 -2.71
CA PHE A 24 10.78 -4.21 -2.97
C PHE A 24 11.75 -3.86 -4.07
N LYS A 25 11.22 -3.37 -5.20
CA LYS A 25 11.96 -3.01 -6.41
C LYS A 25 12.08 -1.51 -6.58
N TYR A 26 13.29 -1.06 -6.83
CA TYR A 26 13.63 0.32 -7.21
C TYR A 26 14.92 0.33 -8.01
N PHE A 27 15.08 1.32 -8.88
CA PHE A 27 16.25 1.41 -9.77
C PHE A 27 17.23 2.50 -9.34
N GLU A 28 16.78 3.48 -8.58
CA GLU A 28 17.58 4.61 -8.13
C GLU A 28 18.01 4.45 -6.69
N LYS A 29 19.18 4.98 -6.34
CA LYS A 29 19.68 4.94 -4.95
C LYS A 29 18.83 5.78 -3.99
N LYS A 30 18.21 6.85 -4.49
CA LYS A 30 17.33 7.76 -3.74
C LYS A 30 16.23 8.28 -4.66
N ILE A 31 15.02 8.39 -4.13
CA ILE A 31 13.90 9.07 -4.78
C ILE A 31 13.40 10.14 -3.81
N LEU A 32 13.74 11.40 -4.12
CA LEU A 32 13.37 12.54 -3.30
C LEU A 32 12.00 13.07 -3.72
N PHE A 33 11.16 13.33 -2.72
CA PHE A 33 9.86 13.95 -2.89
C PHE A 33 9.62 14.96 -1.77
N PHE A 34 9.15 16.16 -2.12
CA PHE A 34 8.79 17.16 -1.13
C PHE A 34 7.45 16.83 -0.49
N CYS A 35 7.46 16.47 0.77
CA CYS A 35 6.29 15.96 1.48
C CYS A 35 6.42 16.10 3.00
N ASP A 36 5.31 15.93 3.68
CA ASP A 36 5.30 15.63 5.11
C ASP A 36 5.69 14.14 5.30
N SER A 37 6.90 13.93 5.81
CA SER A 37 7.45 12.58 5.97
C SER A 37 6.67 11.71 6.95
N GLU A 38 6.12 12.27 8.01
CA GLU A 38 5.30 11.54 8.99
C GLU A 38 3.98 11.10 8.39
N GLN A 39 3.35 11.97 7.60
CA GLN A 39 2.12 11.62 6.89
C GLN A 39 2.35 10.52 5.86
N LEU A 40 3.42 10.60 5.06
CA LEU A 40 3.73 9.54 4.09
C LEU A 40 4.16 8.24 4.77
N ASN A 41 4.87 8.31 5.88
CA ASN A 41 5.13 7.14 6.71
C ASN A 41 3.83 6.43 7.11
N ARG A 42 2.82 7.19 7.51
CA ARG A 42 1.48 6.67 7.82
C ARG A 42 0.79 6.01 6.64
N VAL A 43 0.94 6.57 5.43
CA VAL A 43 0.42 5.99 4.19
C VAL A 43 1.02 4.59 3.96
N PHE A 44 2.36 4.50 3.93
CA PHE A 44 3.02 3.23 3.66
C PHE A 44 2.76 2.19 4.75
N LEU A 45 2.77 2.62 6.02
CA LEU A 45 2.42 1.76 7.15
C LEU A 45 1.02 1.13 6.97
N ASN A 46 0.02 1.95 6.65
CA ASN A 46 -1.36 1.47 6.45
C ASN A 46 -1.48 0.51 5.26
N LEU A 47 -0.87 0.84 4.12
CA LEU A 47 -0.99 0.02 2.92
C LEU A 47 -0.30 -1.35 3.08
N ILE A 48 0.91 -1.37 3.61
CA ILE A 48 1.66 -2.62 3.83
C ILE A 48 0.96 -3.48 4.90
N LYS A 49 0.52 -2.87 6.00
CA LYS A 49 -0.24 -3.56 7.04
C LYS A 49 -1.53 -4.18 6.50
N ASN A 50 -2.28 -3.45 5.67
CA ASN A 50 -3.50 -3.97 5.04
C ASN A 50 -3.21 -5.17 4.15
N SER A 51 -2.13 -5.16 3.39
CA SER A 51 -1.70 -6.29 2.57
C SER A 51 -1.34 -7.51 3.44
N ILE A 52 -0.60 -7.31 4.54
CA ILE A 52 -0.25 -8.39 5.48
C ILE A 52 -1.52 -9.02 6.06
N GLU A 53 -2.47 -8.23 6.54
CA GLU A 53 -3.71 -8.71 7.14
C GLU A 53 -4.57 -9.47 6.12
N SER A 54 -4.67 -8.98 4.88
CA SER A 54 -5.38 -9.65 3.78
C SER A 54 -4.77 -11.02 3.45
N ILE A 55 -3.45 -11.11 3.43
CA ILE A 55 -2.71 -12.36 3.22
C ILE A 55 -2.94 -13.34 4.38
N GLN A 56 -2.87 -12.86 5.62
CA GLN A 56 -3.10 -13.68 6.80
C GLN A 56 -4.51 -14.27 6.81
N GLU A 57 -5.53 -13.47 6.48
CA GLU A 57 -6.90 -13.94 6.36
C GLU A 57 -7.05 -15.04 5.30
N LYS A 58 -6.46 -14.87 4.13
CA LYS A 58 -6.48 -15.88 3.06
C LYS A 58 -5.73 -17.14 3.45
N SER A 59 -4.61 -17.01 4.14
CA SER A 59 -3.79 -18.17 4.56
C SER A 59 -4.52 -19.09 5.53
N LEU A 60 -5.45 -18.59 6.34
CA LEU A 60 -6.27 -19.40 7.23
C LEU A 60 -7.20 -20.35 6.48
N LYS A 61 -7.57 -20.02 5.25
CA LYS A 61 -8.52 -20.76 4.40
C LYS A 61 -7.85 -21.57 3.30
N THR A 62 -6.55 -21.38 3.09
CA THR A 62 -5.80 -21.96 1.97
C THR A 62 -4.58 -22.71 2.48
N PRO A 63 -4.59 -24.06 2.51
CA PRO A 63 -3.42 -24.86 2.90
C PRO A 63 -2.22 -24.58 1.98
N ASN A 64 -1.02 -24.57 2.55
CA ASN A 64 0.25 -24.36 1.83
C ASN A 64 0.30 -23.04 1.02
N PHE A 65 -0.39 -22.01 1.50
CA PHE A 65 -0.44 -20.71 0.84
C PHE A 65 0.90 -19.98 0.92
N VAL A 66 1.47 -19.66 -0.26
CA VAL A 66 2.69 -18.85 -0.36
C VAL A 66 2.34 -17.38 -0.25
N LYS A 67 2.74 -16.74 0.84
CA LYS A 67 2.43 -15.35 1.17
C LYS A 67 3.39 -14.40 0.46
N LYS A 68 2.87 -13.49 -0.37
CA LYS A 68 3.69 -12.60 -1.20
C LYS A 68 3.15 -11.17 -1.28
N ILE A 69 4.04 -10.21 -1.07
CA ILE A 69 3.81 -8.78 -1.33
C ILE A 69 4.92 -8.29 -2.27
N ASN A 70 4.54 -7.61 -3.35
CA ASN A 70 5.48 -6.91 -4.23
C ASN A 70 5.24 -5.40 -4.09
N ILE A 71 6.31 -4.67 -3.86
CA ILE A 71 6.31 -3.21 -3.83
C ILE A 71 7.28 -2.72 -4.90
N GLU A 72 6.86 -1.73 -5.66
CA GLU A 72 7.70 -1.09 -6.66
C GLU A 72 7.57 0.42 -6.57
N ILE A 73 8.68 1.13 -6.74
CA ILE A 73 8.70 2.58 -6.85
C ILE A 73 9.46 2.98 -8.11
N ILE A 74 8.83 3.83 -8.94
CA ILE A 74 9.34 4.24 -10.23
C ILE A 74 9.35 5.76 -10.30
N ASN A 75 10.52 6.33 -10.54
CA ASN A 75 10.70 7.76 -10.71
C ASN A 75 10.51 8.14 -12.19
N LYS A 76 9.45 8.87 -12.48
CA LYS A 76 9.17 9.42 -13.83
C LYS A 76 9.48 10.92 -13.84
N ASN A 77 9.45 11.54 -15.03
CA ASN A 77 9.76 12.97 -15.17
C ASN A 77 8.83 13.84 -14.31
N ASP A 78 7.51 13.64 -14.41
CA ASP A 78 6.49 14.49 -13.82
C ASP A 78 5.88 13.94 -12.53
N TYR A 79 6.08 12.66 -12.24
CA TYR A 79 5.51 11.99 -11.07
C TYR A 79 6.39 10.82 -10.59
N ILE A 80 6.15 10.41 -9.38
CA ILE A 80 6.69 9.17 -8.81
C ILE A 80 5.54 8.20 -8.66
N GLU A 81 5.69 6.97 -9.16
CA GLU A 81 4.68 5.93 -9.04
C GLU A 81 5.09 4.90 -7.99
N PHE A 82 4.23 4.69 -7.02
CA PHE A 82 4.35 3.62 -6.03
C PHE A 82 3.27 2.59 -6.31
N ILE A 83 3.66 1.33 -6.36
CA ILE A 83 2.77 0.20 -6.63
C ILE A 83 2.96 -0.83 -5.53
N ILE A 84 1.86 -1.26 -4.90
CA ILE A 84 1.84 -2.40 -3.99
C ILE A 84 0.85 -3.43 -4.49
N THR A 85 1.30 -4.68 -4.57
CA THR A 85 0.48 -5.83 -4.99
C THR A 85 0.66 -6.95 -3.97
N ASP A 86 -0.45 -7.53 -3.54
CA ASP A 86 -0.44 -8.70 -2.68
C ASP A 86 -1.27 -9.85 -3.27
N ASN A 87 -1.07 -11.04 -2.77
CA ASN A 87 -1.84 -12.22 -3.15
C ASN A 87 -2.87 -12.64 -2.09
N GLY A 88 -3.32 -11.70 -1.28
CA GLY A 88 -4.35 -11.91 -0.27
C GLY A 88 -5.77 -12.06 -0.82
N THR A 89 -6.76 -11.64 -0.05
CA THR A 89 -8.19 -11.75 -0.41
C THR A 89 -8.63 -10.83 -1.54
N GLY A 90 -7.94 -9.70 -1.73
CA GLY A 90 -8.28 -8.73 -2.77
C GLY A 90 -9.53 -7.89 -2.46
N PHE A 91 -10.03 -7.20 -3.48
CA PHE A 91 -11.22 -6.36 -3.43
C PHE A 91 -12.30 -6.90 -4.36
N SER A 92 -13.55 -6.95 -3.89
CA SER A 92 -14.72 -7.13 -4.76
C SER A 92 -15.10 -5.79 -5.43
N GLU A 93 -15.91 -5.83 -6.48
CA GLU A 93 -16.46 -4.60 -7.10
C GLU A 93 -17.23 -3.75 -6.07
N LYS A 94 -17.99 -4.39 -5.19
CA LYS A 94 -18.71 -3.72 -4.11
C LYS A 94 -17.77 -3.03 -3.15
N ASP A 95 -16.65 -3.67 -2.81
CA ASP A 95 -15.64 -3.09 -1.92
C ASP A 95 -15.01 -1.86 -2.56
N LEU A 96 -14.65 -1.93 -3.85
CA LEU A 96 -14.05 -0.82 -4.58
C LEU A 96 -14.93 0.44 -4.58
N ASN A 97 -16.24 0.31 -4.64
CA ASN A 97 -17.18 1.44 -4.59
C ASN A 97 -17.23 2.12 -3.21
N ASN A 98 -16.81 1.45 -2.15
CA ASN A 98 -16.90 1.91 -0.76
C ASN A 98 -15.56 2.08 -0.07
N ILE A 99 -14.45 1.63 -0.68
CA ILE A 99 -13.16 1.44 -0.02
C ILE A 99 -12.56 2.71 0.60
N LEU A 100 -12.88 3.88 0.05
CA LEU A 100 -12.43 5.17 0.56
C LEU A 100 -13.41 5.84 1.53
N LYS A 101 -14.58 5.25 1.74
CA LYS A 101 -15.55 5.78 2.69
C LYS A 101 -15.07 5.55 4.13
N PRO A 102 -15.16 6.57 5.01
CA PRO A 102 -14.88 6.40 6.43
C PRO A 102 -15.73 5.26 7.02
N TYR A 103 -15.15 4.51 7.96
CA TYR A 103 -15.76 3.37 8.66
C TYR A 103 -16.09 2.15 7.77
N PHE A 104 -15.80 2.18 6.47
CA PHE A 104 -15.91 0.98 5.63
C PHE A 104 -14.76 0.01 5.94
N THR A 105 -15.09 -1.23 6.27
CA THR A 105 -14.12 -2.31 6.46
C THR A 105 -14.76 -3.66 6.19
N THR A 106 -14.00 -4.58 5.59
CA THR A 106 -14.34 -6.00 5.46
C THR A 106 -13.77 -6.83 6.61
N LYS A 107 -13.01 -6.20 7.52
CA LYS A 107 -12.32 -6.85 8.65
C LYS A 107 -13.14 -6.72 9.93
N SER A 108 -13.26 -7.82 10.67
CA SER A 108 -14.01 -7.86 11.94
C SER A 108 -13.43 -6.93 13.02
N LYS A 109 -12.12 -6.65 12.99
CA LYS A 109 -11.40 -5.80 13.96
C LYS A 109 -10.92 -4.46 13.37
N GLY A 110 -11.27 -4.15 12.12
CA GLY A 110 -10.87 -2.92 11.47
C GLY A 110 -11.77 -1.75 11.83
N SER A 111 -11.20 -0.54 11.98
CA SER A 111 -11.96 0.69 12.19
C SER A 111 -12.62 1.24 10.93
N GLY A 112 -12.14 0.82 9.75
CA GLY A 112 -12.56 1.37 8.45
C GLY A 112 -12.03 2.78 8.16
N LEU A 113 -11.06 3.28 8.93
CA LEU A 113 -10.49 4.62 8.77
C LEU A 113 -9.14 4.65 8.04
N GLY A 114 -8.42 3.53 7.96
CA GLY A 114 -7.07 3.48 7.41
C GLY A 114 -6.97 4.00 5.97
N LEU A 115 -7.79 3.52 5.05
CA LEU A 115 -7.75 3.92 3.63
C LEU A 115 -8.35 5.31 3.39
N SER A 116 -9.34 5.75 4.16
CA SER A 116 -9.86 7.11 4.08
C SER A 116 -8.81 8.14 4.52
N ILE A 117 -8.04 7.82 5.55
CA ILE A 117 -6.91 8.65 6.01
C ILE A 117 -5.81 8.68 4.95
N VAL A 118 -5.47 7.52 4.36
CA VAL A 118 -4.51 7.43 3.24
C VAL A 118 -4.95 8.33 2.10
N ASN A 119 -6.20 8.23 1.67
CA ASN A 119 -6.72 9.05 0.58
C ASN A 119 -6.63 10.55 0.88
N LYS A 120 -6.97 10.95 2.10
CA LYS A 120 -6.82 12.35 2.53
C LYS A 120 -5.37 12.82 2.43
N ILE A 121 -4.44 12.07 2.98
CA ILE A 121 -3.00 12.43 2.95
C ILE A 121 -2.51 12.54 1.50
N ILE A 122 -2.86 11.59 0.64
CA ILE A 122 -2.46 11.59 -0.77
C ILE A 122 -3.01 12.81 -1.50
N ASN A 123 -4.28 13.16 -1.27
CA ASN A 123 -4.89 14.37 -1.84
C ASN A 123 -4.23 15.66 -1.33
N ASP A 124 -3.91 15.74 -0.04
CA ASP A 124 -3.22 16.88 0.58
C ASP A 124 -1.80 17.08 -0.02
N HIS A 125 -1.21 16.03 -0.60
CA HIS A 125 0.05 16.08 -1.35
C HIS A 125 -0.14 16.25 -2.87
N ASN A 126 -1.29 16.71 -3.34
CA ASN A 126 -1.63 16.87 -4.76
C ASN A 126 -1.41 15.59 -5.59
N SER A 127 -1.59 14.46 -4.97
CA SER A 127 -1.31 13.14 -5.51
C SER A 127 -2.59 12.32 -5.65
N ARG A 128 -2.52 11.16 -6.28
CA ARG A 128 -3.70 10.33 -6.54
C ARG A 128 -3.44 8.88 -6.17
N ILE A 129 -4.46 8.23 -5.61
CA ILE A 129 -4.46 6.80 -5.32
C ILE A 129 -5.50 6.09 -6.18
N LYS A 130 -5.16 4.90 -6.67
CA LYS A 130 -6.03 4.04 -7.46
C LYS A 130 -5.98 2.61 -6.92
N PHE A 131 -7.16 2.02 -6.74
CA PHE A 131 -7.35 0.62 -6.40
C PHE A 131 -7.70 -0.14 -7.68
N VAL A 132 -6.95 -1.20 -7.97
CA VAL A 132 -7.11 -1.99 -9.20
C VAL A 132 -7.61 -3.37 -8.82
N GLN A 133 -8.72 -3.80 -9.43
CA GLN A 133 -9.21 -5.16 -9.30
C GLN A 133 -8.24 -6.14 -9.97
N GLN A 134 -7.93 -7.21 -9.27
CA GLN A 134 -7.04 -8.27 -9.73
C GLN A 134 -7.77 -9.61 -9.66
N ASN A 135 -7.37 -10.58 -10.49
CA ASN A 135 -7.86 -11.96 -10.38
C ASN A 135 -7.40 -12.60 -9.07
N ILE A 136 -6.21 -12.23 -8.58
CA ILE A 136 -5.63 -12.72 -7.34
C ILE A 136 -5.11 -11.53 -6.53
N GLY A 137 -5.62 -11.38 -5.29
CA GLY A 137 -5.16 -10.36 -4.37
C GLY A 137 -5.56 -8.93 -4.75
N ALA A 138 -4.82 -7.97 -4.25
CA ALA A 138 -5.06 -6.54 -4.42
C ALA A 138 -3.88 -5.84 -5.11
N LYS A 139 -4.18 -4.77 -5.83
CA LYS A 139 -3.17 -3.86 -6.37
C LYS A 139 -3.59 -2.42 -6.11
N ILE A 140 -2.68 -1.64 -5.54
CA ILE A 140 -2.87 -0.23 -5.26
C ILE A 140 -1.75 0.56 -5.92
N ILE A 141 -2.10 1.64 -6.60
CA ILE A 141 -1.16 2.53 -7.29
C ILE A 141 -1.32 3.93 -6.71
N ILE A 142 -0.21 4.54 -6.30
CA ILE A 142 -0.16 5.97 -5.94
C ILE A 142 0.73 6.68 -6.96
N LYS A 143 0.23 7.80 -7.49
CA LYS A 143 1.01 8.74 -8.29
C LYS A 143 1.25 10.01 -7.50
N PHE A 144 2.47 10.17 -7.03
CA PHE A 144 2.95 11.38 -6.37
C PHE A 144 3.33 12.40 -7.43
N GLN A 145 2.55 13.47 -7.53
CA GLN A 145 2.80 14.53 -8.51
C GLN A 145 4.00 15.36 -8.08
N LYS A 146 5.03 15.41 -8.92
CA LYS A 146 6.14 16.35 -8.70
C LYS A 146 5.66 17.76 -8.99
N ASN A 147 5.96 18.70 -8.10
CA ASN A 147 5.72 20.10 -8.39
C ASN A 147 6.65 20.50 -9.53
N VAL A 148 6.07 20.78 -10.69
CA VAL A 148 6.78 21.44 -11.78
C VAL A 148 6.79 22.92 -11.40
N ASN A 149 7.93 23.41 -10.94
CA ASN A 149 8.18 24.85 -10.80
C ASN A 149 8.41 25.46 -12.19
#